data_153086b7763c765f955e6d13a1bd141a
#
_entry.id   153086b7763c765f955e6d13a1bd141a
#
_cell.length_a   1.000
_cell.length_b   1.000
_cell.length_c   1.000
_cell.angle_alpha   90.00
_cell.angle_beta   90.00
_cell.angle_gamma   90.00
#
_symmetry.space_group_name_H-M   'P 1'
#
loop_
_entity.id
_entity.type
_entity.pdbx_description
1 polymer ?
#
loop_
_entity_poly.entity_id
_entity_poly.type
_entity_poly.pdbx_seq_one_letter_code
_entity_poly.pdbx_strand_id
1 'polypeptide(L)'
;MQYRLLKRLRTLALTPLIITLAMGCSQAGQVVGASEPELPLPQNFQLHFNHRDAVRYRHPLNGDWRNGDNLEKQLIKAINAAKEEVLIAVQELTLPEISRALIRVKRRGVNVRVVLENNYSSPWSWQHPSDLTPRARQRQSQLQQLADTNRDERLTPDERLAGDAIALLMQNGVAMLDDTADGSRGSGLMHHKFVVVDRSLVITGSANFTSSGMHGDVGPSRSRGNVNHLLSIRSPDLAALFRQEFNRM
;
A
#
# COMPACT_ATOMS: atom_id res chain seq x y z
N MET A 1 -41.24 -2.16 -80.89
CA MET A 1 -40.60 -3.24 -81.74
C MET A 1 -39.94 -4.14 -80.65
N GLN A 2 -40.67 -5.18 -80.27
CA GLN A 2 -40.41 -6.60 -80.44
C GLN A 2 -38.98 -6.98 -80.05
N TYR A 3 -38.72 -7.89 -79.09
CA TYR A 3 -39.14 -9.32 -79.14
C TYR A 3 -39.07 -9.94 -77.70
N ARG A 4 -40.04 -10.83 -77.49
CA ARG A 4 -40.08 -11.81 -76.38
C ARG A 4 -39.02 -12.89 -76.62
N LEU A 5 -38.42 -13.38 -75.53
CA LEU A 5 -38.05 -14.79 -75.45
C LEU A 5 -38.11 -15.29 -74.00
N LEU A 6 -39.05 -16.19 -73.79
CA LEU A 6 -39.16 -17.04 -72.62
C LEU A 6 -38.02 -18.06 -72.62
N LYS A 7 -37.32 -18.23 -71.51
CA LYS A 7 -36.66 -19.50 -71.21
C LYS A 7 -36.91 -19.88 -69.78
N ARG A 8 -37.48 -21.03 -69.62
CA ARG A 8 -37.71 -21.75 -68.35
C ARG A 8 -36.40 -21.96 -67.63
N LEU A 9 -36.38 -21.63 -66.35
CA LEU A 9 -35.32 -22.05 -65.44
C LEU A 9 -35.94 -22.84 -64.30
N ARG A 10 -35.43 -24.05 -64.16
CA ARG A 10 -35.76 -25.05 -63.17
C ARG A 10 -35.48 -24.50 -61.77
N THR A 11 -36.44 -24.63 -60.89
CA THR A 11 -36.31 -24.43 -59.43
C THR A 11 -35.42 -25.52 -58.89
N LEU A 12 -34.20 -25.14 -58.52
CA LEU A 12 -33.37 -25.91 -57.60
C LEU A 12 -33.69 -25.42 -56.16
N ALA A 13 -34.33 -26.32 -55.44
CA ALA A 13 -34.50 -26.09 -53.96
C ALA A 13 -33.17 -26.18 -53.26
N LEU A 14 -32.65 -25.03 -52.80
CA LEU A 14 -31.55 -24.98 -51.84
C LEU A 14 -32.17 -25.14 -50.44
N THR A 15 -31.97 -26.31 -49.88
CA THR A 15 -32.16 -26.52 -48.45
C THR A 15 -31.13 -25.69 -47.66
N PRO A 16 -31.54 -24.80 -46.74
CA PRO A 16 -30.57 -24.12 -45.89
C PRO A 16 -30.03 -25.11 -44.88
N LEU A 17 -28.73 -25.37 -44.96
CA LEU A 17 -27.99 -26.07 -43.94
C LEU A 17 -27.88 -25.12 -42.75
N ILE A 18 -28.71 -25.31 -41.73
CA ILE A 18 -28.60 -24.59 -40.46
C ILE A 18 -27.39 -25.17 -39.73
N ILE A 19 -26.26 -24.46 -39.83
CA ILE A 19 -25.10 -24.70 -38.96
C ILE A 19 -25.44 -24.07 -37.64
N THR A 20 -25.91 -24.86 -36.69
CA THR A 20 -25.99 -24.48 -35.28
C THR A 20 -24.56 -24.37 -34.75
N LEU A 21 -24.03 -23.13 -34.73
CA LEU A 21 -22.86 -22.82 -33.90
C LEU A 21 -23.30 -23.00 -32.45
N ALA A 22 -22.98 -24.14 -31.86
CA ALA A 22 -22.99 -24.28 -30.42
C ALA A 22 -21.92 -23.35 -29.87
N MET A 23 -22.31 -22.14 -29.46
CA MET A 23 -21.50 -21.33 -28.55
C MET A 23 -21.39 -22.12 -27.26
N GLY A 24 -20.32 -22.88 -27.12
CA GLY A 24 -19.86 -23.39 -25.85
C GLY A 24 -19.51 -22.20 -24.98
N CYS A 25 -20.46 -21.76 -24.14
CA CYS A 25 -20.09 -21.00 -22.97
C CYS A 25 -19.13 -21.88 -22.17
N SER A 26 -17.86 -21.69 -22.39
CA SER A 26 -16.86 -22.08 -21.42
C SER A 26 -17.23 -21.35 -20.12
N GLN A 27 -17.99 -22.02 -19.26
CA GLN A 27 -17.98 -21.65 -17.85
C GLN A 27 -16.52 -21.78 -17.44
N ALA A 28 -15.84 -20.63 -17.30
CA ALA A 28 -14.63 -20.57 -16.53
C ALA A 28 -15.02 -21.10 -15.16
N GLY A 29 -14.76 -22.39 -14.95
CA GLY A 29 -14.93 -23.01 -13.64
C GLY A 29 -14.21 -22.13 -12.68
N GLN A 30 -14.91 -21.57 -11.70
CA GLN A 30 -14.26 -21.09 -10.49
C GLN A 30 -13.40 -22.27 -10.01
N VAL A 31 -12.10 -22.15 -10.23
CA VAL A 31 -11.15 -22.96 -9.51
C VAL A 31 -11.34 -22.52 -8.07
N VAL A 32 -12.27 -23.19 -7.37
CA VAL A 32 -12.25 -23.19 -5.90
C VAL A 32 -10.94 -23.91 -5.60
N GLY A 33 -9.84 -23.16 -5.56
CA GLY A 33 -8.58 -23.68 -5.11
C GLY A 33 -8.84 -24.26 -3.73
N ALA A 34 -8.73 -25.58 -3.62
CA ALA A 34 -8.58 -26.19 -2.33
C ALA A 34 -7.46 -25.39 -1.65
N SER A 35 -7.78 -24.75 -0.52
CA SER A 35 -6.79 -24.02 0.26
C SER A 35 -5.72 -25.05 0.60
N GLU A 36 -4.56 -24.95 -0.04
CA GLU A 36 -3.44 -25.75 0.40
C GLU A 36 -3.25 -25.48 1.89
N PRO A 37 -3.04 -26.53 2.71
CA PRO A 37 -2.81 -26.34 4.12
C PRO A 37 -1.63 -25.37 4.28
N GLU A 38 -1.83 -24.29 5.05
CA GLU A 38 -0.76 -23.35 5.33
C GLU A 38 0.43 -24.13 5.90
N LEU A 39 1.56 -24.11 5.21
CA LEU A 39 2.78 -24.73 5.72
C LEU A 39 3.15 -24.04 7.04
N PRO A 40 3.47 -24.78 8.10
CA PRO A 40 3.85 -24.17 9.35
C PRO A 40 5.10 -23.32 9.17
N LEU A 41 4.98 -22.02 9.43
CA LEU A 41 6.13 -21.12 9.44
C LEU A 41 7.02 -21.45 10.66
N PRO A 42 8.35 -21.26 10.56
CA PRO A 42 9.22 -21.28 11.73
C PRO A 42 8.70 -20.33 12.81
N GLN A 43 8.85 -20.69 14.09
CA GLN A 43 8.27 -19.95 15.22
C GLN A 43 8.69 -18.48 15.30
N ASN A 44 9.85 -18.13 14.71
CA ASN A 44 10.36 -16.78 14.67
C ASN A 44 9.88 -15.95 13.47
N PHE A 45 9.00 -16.52 12.61
CA PHE A 45 8.43 -15.86 11.44
C PHE A 45 6.94 -15.59 11.63
N GLN A 46 6.47 -14.43 11.16
CA GLN A 46 5.06 -14.12 11.02
C GLN A 46 4.85 -13.43 9.67
N LEU A 47 3.87 -13.89 8.93
CA LEU A 47 3.57 -13.39 7.59
C LEU A 47 2.12 -12.87 7.54
N HIS A 48 1.97 -11.67 7.01
CA HIS A 48 0.69 -10.98 6.89
C HIS A 48 0.47 -10.50 5.47
N PHE A 49 -0.75 -10.69 4.96
CA PHE A 49 -1.16 -10.24 3.63
C PHE A 49 -2.37 -9.32 3.75
N ASN A 50 -2.35 -8.16 3.09
CA ASN A 50 -3.50 -7.26 3.08
C ASN A 50 -4.67 -7.75 2.19
N HIS A 51 -4.47 -8.82 1.43
CA HIS A 51 -5.49 -9.46 0.59
C HIS A 51 -5.50 -10.96 0.85
N ARG A 52 -6.42 -11.44 1.66
CA ARG A 52 -6.75 -12.87 1.84
C ARG A 52 -8.16 -13.02 2.41
N ASP A 53 -8.85 -14.10 2.08
CA ASP A 53 -10.27 -14.25 2.41
C ASP A 53 -10.54 -14.74 3.86
N ALA A 54 -9.54 -15.39 4.48
CA ALA A 54 -9.70 -15.98 5.81
C ALA A 54 -9.85 -14.97 6.95
N VAL A 55 -9.45 -13.71 6.73
CA VAL A 55 -9.44 -12.66 7.76
C VAL A 55 -9.99 -11.37 7.19
N ARG A 56 -10.69 -10.61 8.01
CA ARG A 56 -11.17 -9.27 7.63
C ARG A 56 -11.08 -8.29 8.77
N TYR A 57 -10.99 -7.00 8.43
CA TYR A 57 -10.96 -5.91 9.40
C TYR A 57 -11.74 -4.69 8.89
N ARG A 58 -12.03 -3.75 9.78
CA ARG A 58 -12.55 -2.43 9.40
C ARG A 58 -11.42 -1.52 8.97
N HIS A 59 -11.54 -0.94 7.79
CA HIS A 59 -10.59 0.06 7.30
C HIS A 59 -10.60 1.27 8.24
N PRO A 60 -9.44 1.69 8.77
CA PRO A 60 -9.40 2.70 9.83
C PRO A 60 -9.91 4.07 9.40
N LEU A 61 -9.83 4.41 8.11
CA LEU A 61 -10.20 5.73 7.63
C LEU A 61 -11.68 5.85 7.22
N ASN A 62 -12.29 4.82 6.63
CA ASN A 62 -13.66 4.90 6.13
C ASN A 62 -14.62 3.88 6.77
N GLY A 63 -14.13 2.97 7.59
CA GLY A 63 -14.93 1.96 8.26
C GLY A 63 -15.40 0.79 7.40
N ASP A 64 -15.04 0.72 6.14
CA ASP A 64 -15.41 -0.37 5.25
C ASP A 64 -14.75 -1.69 5.66
N TRP A 65 -15.41 -2.80 5.37
CA TRP A 65 -14.80 -4.11 5.55
C TRP A 65 -13.75 -4.38 4.47
N ARG A 66 -12.57 -4.81 4.90
CA ARG A 66 -11.48 -5.25 4.04
C ARG A 66 -11.10 -6.70 4.36
N ASN A 67 -10.99 -7.52 3.33
CA ASN A 67 -10.44 -8.87 3.45
C ASN A 67 -8.91 -8.77 3.48
N GLY A 68 -8.30 -9.46 4.45
CA GLY A 68 -6.86 -9.48 4.66
C GLY A 68 -6.45 -9.08 6.07
N ASP A 69 -5.16 -9.05 6.30
CA ASP A 69 -4.58 -8.58 7.56
C ASP A 69 -4.49 -7.05 7.55
N ASN A 70 -4.75 -6.43 8.68
CA ASN A 70 -4.46 -5.01 8.89
C ASN A 70 -2.95 -4.83 9.09
N LEU A 71 -2.21 -4.57 8.00
CA LEU A 71 -0.75 -4.45 8.03
C LEU A 71 -0.29 -3.27 8.89
N GLU A 72 -1.01 -2.15 8.86
CA GLU A 72 -0.72 -0.99 9.72
C GLU A 72 -0.80 -1.35 11.20
N LYS A 73 -1.85 -2.07 11.62
CA LYS A 73 -2.01 -2.52 13.00
C LYS A 73 -0.88 -3.44 13.44
N GLN A 74 -0.42 -4.35 12.57
CA GLN A 74 0.72 -5.23 12.89
C GLN A 74 2.00 -4.43 13.09
N LEU A 75 2.27 -3.48 12.20
CA LEU A 75 3.43 -2.59 12.31
C LEU A 75 3.37 -1.73 13.58
N ILE A 76 2.24 -1.08 13.86
CA ILE A 76 2.03 -0.27 15.07
C ILE A 76 2.20 -1.11 16.34
N LYS A 77 1.70 -2.37 16.34
CA LYS A 77 1.88 -3.29 17.47
C LYS A 77 3.37 -3.53 17.76
N ALA A 78 4.15 -3.81 16.72
CA ALA A 78 5.58 -4.03 16.86
C ALA A 78 6.32 -2.77 17.33
N ILE A 79 6.02 -1.60 16.75
CA ILE A 79 6.60 -0.32 17.17
C ILE A 79 6.27 -0.04 18.63
N ASN A 80 5.01 -0.17 19.06
CA ASN A 80 4.60 0.11 20.43
C ASN A 80 5.26 -0.83 21.47
N ALA A 81 5.68 -2.04 21.05
CA ALA A 81 6.39 -2.98 21.91
C ALA A 81 7.88 -2.63 22.11
N ALA A 82 8.42 -1.69 21.33
CA ALA A 82 9.82 -1.30 21.38
C ALA A 82 10.22 -0.74 22.76
N LYS A 83 11.44 -1.11 23.19
CA LYS A 83 12.03 -0.70 24.48
C LYS A 83 13.32 0.10 24.32
N GLU A 84 14.09 -0.15 23.25
CA GLU A 84 15.41 0.45 23.05
C GLU A 84 15.50 1.26 21.75
N GLU A 85 15.11 0.65 20.62
CA GLU A 85 15.37 1.22 19.31
C GLU A 85 14.26 0.88 18.30
N VAL A 86 13.89 1.86 17.46
CA VAL A 86 13.12 1.66 16.24
C VAL A 86 13.81 2.36 15.08
N LEU A 87 14.23 1.60 14.07
CA LEU A 87 14.78 2.11 12.82
C LEU A 87 13.79 1.82 11.68
N ILE A 88 13.47 2.83 10.91
CA ILE A 88 12.57 2.71 9.74
C ILE A 88 13.29 3.20 8.50
N ALA A 89 13.37 2.35 7.48
CA ALA A 89 13.68 2.76 6.11
C ALA A 89 12.50 2.42 5.21
N VAL A 90 11.84 3.43 4.69
CA VAL A 90 10.68 3.27 3.82
C VAL A 90 10.64 4.35 2.77
N GLN A 91 10.32 3.97 1.54
CA GLN A 91 10.20 4.92 0.45
C GLN A 91 9.15 6.01 0.77
N GLU A 92 7.95 5.62 1.21
CA GLU A 92 6.85 6.55 1.44
C GLU A 92 6.11 6.23 2.75
N LEU A 93 5.94 7.25 3.59
CA LEU A 93 5.17 7.21 4.83
C LEU A 93 4.10 8.31 4.79
N THR A 94 2.83 7.92 4.74
CA THR A 94 1.68 8.85 4.77
C THR A 94 0.63 8.50 5.80
N LEU A 95 0.78 7.38 6.52
CA LEU A 95 -0.15 6.95 7.56
C LEU A 95 0.19 7.62 8.90
N PRO A 96 -0.62 8.56 9.40
CA PRO A 96 -0.32 9.33 10.60
C PRO A 96 -0.30 8.48 11.87
N GLU A 97 -1.03 7.36 11.92
CA GLU A 97 -1.02 6.49 13.10
C GLU A 97 0.33 5.80 13.32
N ILE A 98 1.08 5.50 12.25
CA ILE A 98 2.45 5.01 12.35
C ILE A 98 3.34 6.09 12.98
N SER A 99 3.24 7.34 12.50
CA SER A 99 3.97 8.47 13.09
C SER A 99 3.63 8.70 14.55
N ARG A 100 2.34 8.61 14.91
CA ARG A 100 1.92 8.69 16.32
C ARG A 100 2.50 7.55 17.17
N ALA A 101 2.60 6.34 16.62
CA ALA A 101 3.24 5.22 17.32
C ALA A 101 4.73 5.49 17.57
N LEU A 102 5.46 6.01 16.59
CA LEU A 102 6.87 6.39 16.72
C LEU A 102 7.07 7.51 17.76
N ILE A 103 6.21 8.52 17.75
CA ILE A 103 6.22 9.61 18.73
C ILE A 103 5.96 9.07 20.13
N ARG A 104 4.99 8.15 20.31
CA ARG A 104 4.71 7.54 21.62
C ARG A 104 5.92 6.80 22.18
N VAL A 105 6.61 6.00 21.36
CA VAL A 105 7.77 5.25 21.84
C VAL A 105 8.96 6.16 22.08
N LYS A 106 9.18 7.17 21.24
CA LYS A 106 10.21 8.20 21.47
C LYS A 106 10.01 8.90 22.82
N ARG A 107 8.77 9.27 23.17
CA ARG A 107 8.45 9.89 24.48
C ARG A 107 8.73 8.97 25.67
N ARG A 108 8.81 7.66 25.46
CA ARG A 108 9.24 6.67 26.46
C ARG A 108 10.77 6.49 26.52
N GLY A 109 11.53 7.24 25.74
CA GLY A 109 12.98 7.16 25.69
C GLY A 109 13.55 6.19 24.65
N VAL A 110 12.71 5.58 23.81
CA VAL A 110 13.18 4.72 22.71
C VAL A 110 13.90 5.56 21.66
N ASN A 111 15.05 5.10 21.18
CA ASN A 111 15.77 5.73 20.08
C ASN A 111 15.04 5.47 18.77
N VAL A 112 14.44 6.50 18.18
CA VAL A 112 13.68 6.41 16.93
C VAL A 112 14.40 7.16 15.83
N ARG A 113 14.71 6.49 14.73
CA ARG A 113 15.31 7.07 13.52
C ARG A 113 14.56 6.61 12.26
N VAL A 114 14.38 7.52 11.31
CA VAL A 114 13.63 7.28 10.06
C VAL A 114 14.47 7.75 8.88
N VAL A 115 14.57 6.91 7.85
CA VAL A 115 15.10 7.27 6.53
C VAL A 115 13.96 7.15 5.51
N LEU A 116 13.79 8.18 4.71
CA LEU A 116 12.76 8.28 3.67
C LEU A 116 13.40 8.51 2.31
N GLU A 117 12.70 8.15 1.26
CA GLU A 117 13.10 8.55 -0.08
C GLU A 117 12.87 10.06 -0.25
N ASN A 118 13.81 10.77 -0.89
CA ASN A 118 13.88 12.23 -0.91
C ASN A 118 12.62 12.92 -1.46
N ASN A 119 11.94 12.34 -2.45
CA ASN A 119 10.70 12.91 -2.99
C ASN A 119 9.51 12.83 -2.03
N TYR A 120 9.63 12.03 -0.96
CA TYR A 120 8.58 11.78 0.03
C TYR A 120 8.97 12.19 1.45
N SER A 121 10.12 12.85 1.63
CA SER A 121 10.65 13.27 2.93
C SER A 121 10.08 14.58 3.47
N SER A 122 9.37 15.33 2.63
CA SER A 122 8.80 16.63 2.98
C SER A 122 7.31 16.55 3.33
N PRO A 123 6.84 17.29 4.36
CA PRO A 123 5.42 17.36 4.69
C PRO A 123 4.58 17.82 3.50
N TRP A 124 3.55 17.06 3.15
CA TRP A 124 2.63 17.46 2.09
C TRP A 124 1.81 18.70 2.46
N SER A 125 1.58 18.89 3.76
CA SER A 125 0.79 20.02 4.30
C SER A 125 1.50 21.38 4.16
N TRP A 126 2.83 21.37 3.98
CA TRP A 126 3.63 22.58 3.78
C TRP A 126 3.83 22.94 2.30
N GLN A 127 3.51 22.02 1.40
CA GLN A 127 3.70 22.22 -0.04
C GLN A 127 2.58 23.08 -0.63
N HIS A 128 2.94 24.12 -1.38
CA HIS A 128 1.96 24.94 -2.07
C HIS A 128 1.55 24.28 -3.39
N PRO A 129 0.25 24.21 -3.73
CA PRO A 129 -0.21 23.51 -4.93
C PRO A 129 0.39 24.05 -6.25
N SER A 130 0.75 25.36 -6.31
CA SER A 130 1.39 25.96 -7.50
C SER A 130 2.76 25.36 -7.81
N ASP A 131 3.47 24.86 -6.79
CA ASP A 131 4.84 24.38 -6.91
C ASP A 131 4.91 22.91 -7.28
N LEU A 132 3.74 22.26 -7.32
CA LEU A 132 3.61 20.83 -7.54
C LEU A 132 3.35 20.49 -9.02
N THR A 133 3.92 19.38 -9.47
CA THR A 133 3.54 18.76 -10.73
C THR A 133 2.07 18.31 -10.69
N PRO A 134 1.40 18.09 -11.84
CA PRO A 134 0.02 17.60 -11.87
C PRO A 134 -0.17 16.31 -11.04
N ARG A 135 0.76 15.37 -11.12
CA ARG A 135 0.74 14.11 -10.35
C ARG A 135 0.88 14.35 -8.84
N ALA A 136 1.79 15.24 -8.44
CA ALA A 136 2.00 15.58 -7.04
C ALA A 136 0.77 16.30 -6.44
N ARG A 137 0.11 17.17 -7.21
CA ARG A 137 -1.15 17.80 -6.82
C ARG A 137 -2.28 16.80 -6.61
N GLN A 138 -2.41 15.84 -7.52
CA GLN A 138 -3.41 14.76 -7.36
C GLN A 138 -3.14 13.97 -6.08
N ARG A 139 -1.89 13.60 -5.82
CA ARG A 139 -1.49 12.93 -4.58
C ARG A 139 -1.81 13.79 -3.35
N GLN A 140 -1.47 15.08 -3.36
CA GLN A 140 -1.76 16.00 -2.27
C GLN A 140 -3.27 16.07 -2.01
N SER A 141 -4.10 16.18 -3.05
CA SER A 141 -5.56 16.17 -2.92
C SER A 141 -6.09 14.88 -2.25
N GLN A 142 -5.54 13.73 -2.61
CA GLN A 142 -5.89 12.46 -1.95
C GLN A 142 -5.51 12.47 -0.46
N LEU A 143 -4.34 12.98 -0.10
CA LEU A 143 -3.91 13.08 1.30
C LEU A 143 -4.77 14.08 2.09
N GLN A 144 -5.21 15.18 1.47
CA GLN A 144 -6.16 16.12 2.05
C GLN A 144 -7.51 15.45 2.36
N GLN A 145 -8.03 14.66 1.43
CA GLN A 145 -9.27 13.89 1.65
C GLN A 145 -9.14 12.88 2.80
N LEU A 146 -7.95 12.29 2.97
CA LEU A 146 -7.68 11.38 4.09
C LEU A 146 -7.53 12.10 5.43
N ALA A 147 -7.09 13.34 5.41
CA ALA A 147 -6.91 14.17 6.60
C ALA A 147 -8.22 14.82 7.07
N ASP A 148 -9.20 15.00 6.19
CA ASP A 148 -10.56 15.46 6.50
C ASP A 148 -11.34 14.35 7.22
N THR A 149 -11.16 14.28 8.53
CA THR A 149 -11.72 13.20 9.35
C THR A 149 -13.21 13.35 9.63
N ASN A 150 -13.70 14.59 9.66
CA ASN A 150 -15.12 14.92 9.87
C ASN A 150 -15.92 14.90 8.56
N ARG A 151 -15.24 14.86 7.39
CA ARG A 151 -15.83 14.79 6.04
C ARG A 151 -16.72 15.98 5.70
N ASP A 152 -16.35 17.17 6.17
CA ASP A 152 -17.07 18.40 5.87
C ASP A 152 -16.52 19.12 4.61
N GLU A 153 -15.57 18.47 3.91
CA GLU A 153 -14.88 18.98 2.72
C GLU A 153 -14.05 20.26 2.99
N ARG A 154 -13.81 20.57 4.26
CA ARG A 154 -12.98 21.68 4.72
C ARG A 154 -11.84 21.14 5.56
N LEU A 155 -10.62 21.42 5.15
CA LEU A 155 -9.46 20.99 5.89
C LEU A 155 -8.96 22.10 6.82
N THR A 156 -9.25 21.98 8.09
CA THR A 156 -8.73 22.88 9.11
C THR A 156 -7.20 22.75 9.26
N PRO A 157 -6.49 23.77 9.79
CA PRO A 157 -5.07 23.66 10.08
C PRO A 157 -4.72 22.47 10.99
N ASP A 158 -5.58 22.17 11.96
CA ASP A 158 -5.37 21.04 12.89
C ASP A 158 -5.54 19.69 12.20
N GLU A 159 -6.54 19.53 11.35
CA GLU A 159 -6.72 18.32 10.56
C GLU A 159 -5.59 18.13 9.55
N ARG A 160 -5.18 19.20 8.89
CA ARG A 160 -4.03 19.20 7.97
C ARG A 160 -2.78 18.68 8.66
N LEU A 161 -2.48 19.19 9.84
CA LEU A 161 -1.34 18.77 10.62
C LEU A 161 -1.51 17.34 11.15
N ALA A 162 -2.67 17.03 11.71
CA ALA A 162 -2.96 15.71 12.27
C ALA A 162 -2.95 14.60 11.20
N GLY A 163 -3.23 14.94 9.93
CA GLY A 163 -3.21 14.03 8.79
C GLY A 163 -1.86 13.91 8.09
N ASP A 164 -0.88 14.74 8.44
CA ASP A 164 0.45 14.71 7.80
C ASP A 164 1.46 13.95 8.65
N ALA A 165 1.75 12.72 8.23
CA ALA A 165 2.66 11.82 8.92
C ALA A 165 4.07 12.41 9.11
N ILE A 166 4.59 13.13 8.12
CA ILE A 166 5.93 13.72 8.15
C ILE A 166 5.96 14.95 9.02
N ALA A 167 4.97 15.84 8.91
CA ALA A 167 4.85 17.01 9.78
C ALA A 167 4.79 16.61 11.25
N LEU A 168 4.02 15.57 11.58
CA LEU A 168 3.94 15.02 12.94
C LEU A 168 5.32 14.60 13.47
N LEU A 169 6.09 13.85 12.66
CA LEU A 169 7.43 13.40 13.08
C LEU A 169 8.36 14.59 13.30
N MET A 170 8.40 15.54 12.37
CA MET A 170 9.27 16.72 12.46
C MET A 170 8.93 17.58 13.68
N GLN A 171 7.66 17.87 13.92
CA GLN A 171 7.23 18.69 15.08
C GLN A 171 7.51 18.02 16.42
N ASN A 172 7.59 16.70 16.47
CA ASN A 172 7.94 15.97 17.68
C ASN A 172 9.43 15.61 17.75
N GLY A 173 10.26 16.19 16.87
CA GLY A 173 11.71 16.05 16.88
C GLY A 173 12.18 14.60 16.68
N VAL A 174 11.46 13.80 15.91
CA VAL A 174 11.93 12.48 15.51
C VAL A 174 13.09 12.66 14.53
N ALA A 175 14.20 11.98 14.77
CA ALA A 175 15.37 12.04 13.88
C ALA A 175 15.01 11.42 12.51
N MET A 176 15.09 12.26 11.47
CA MET A 176 14.77 11.88 10.10
C MET A 176 15.85 12.36 9.15
N LEU A 177 16.15 11.53 8.16
CA LEU A 177 16.99 11.86 7.02
C LEU A 177 16.26 11.42 5.74
N ASP A 178 16.61 12.06 4.64
CA ASP A 178 16.32 11.48 3.33
C ASP A 178 17.55 10.72 2.80
N ASP A 179 17.32 9.89 1.80
CA ASP A 179 18.35 9.02 1.20
C ASP A 179 19.41 9.77 0.39
N THR A 180 19.36 11.10 0.36
CA THR A 180 20.36 11.95 -0.30
C THR A 180 21.30 12.65 0.67
N ALA A 181 21.19 12.37 1.97
CA ALA A 181 22.00 13.02 3.01
C ALA A 181 23.49 12.76 2.86
N ASP A 182 23.89 11.66 2.25
CA ASP A 182 25.28 11.31 1.94
C ASP A 182 25.80 11.97 0.64
N GLY A 183 24.98 12.79 -0.03
CA GLY A 183 25.32 13.42 -1.31
C GLY A 183 25.08 12.56 -2.55
N SER A 184 24.51 11.39 -2.42
CA SER A 184 24.29 10.41 -3.52
C SER A 184 23.07 10.74 -4.40
N ARG A 185 22.62 11.97 -4.45
CA ARG A 185 21.47 12.38 -5.25
C ARG A 185 21.60 11.94 -6.70
N GLY A 186 20.75 11.01 -7.13
CA GLY A 186 20.77 10.43 -8.48
C GLY A 186 19.37 10.13 -9.01
N SER A 187 19.30 9.31 -10.05
CA SER A 187 18.05 8.83 -10.65
C SER A 187 17.48 7.59 -9.95
N GLY A 188 18.23 7.01 -9.02
CA GLY A 188 17.79 5.87 -8.20
C GLY A 188 16.74 6.28 -7.18
N LEU A 189 15.97 5.29 -6.72
CA LEU A 189 15.00 5.46 -5.64
C LEU A 189 15.41 4.58 -4.46
N MET A 190 15.44 5.13 -3.26
CA MET A 190 15.47 4.31 -2.05
C MET A 190 14.12 3.59 -1.94
N HIS A 191 14.15 2.29 -2.26
CA HIS A 191 12.92 1.50 -2.37
C HIS A 191 12.74 0.51 -1.21
N HIS A 192 13.49 0.70 -0.13
CA HIS A 192 13.35 -0.13 1.07
C HIS A 192 11.96 0.03 1.72
N LYS A 193 11.53 -1.03 2.39
CA LYS A 193 10.36 -1.06 3.26
C LYS A 193 10.68 -2.01 4.41
N PHE A 194 11.43 -1.51 5.40
CA PHE A 194 11.76 -2.29 6.57
C PHE A 194 11.74 -1.48 7.87
N VAL A 195 11.55 -2.21 8.95
CA VAL A 195 11.65 -1.72 10.32
C VAL A 195 12.51 -2.67 11.12
N VAL A 196 13.43 -2.14 11.91
CA VAL A 196 14.15 -2.89 12.92
C VAL A 196 13.69 -2.44 14.29
N VAL A 197 13.33 -3.39 15.17
CA VAL A 197 12.91 -3.11 16.55
C VAL A 197 13.85 -3.84 17.51
N ASP A 198 14.39 -3.10 18.47
CA ASP A 198 15.18 -3.61 19.60
C ASP A 198 16.30 -4.59 19.18
N ARG A 199 16.94 -4.33 18.03
CA ARG A 199 18.05 -5.12 17.48
C ARG A 199 17.77 -6.63 17.35
N SER A 200 16.50 -7.03 17.35
CA SER A 200 16.09 -8.43 17.39
C SER A 200 14.93 -8.79 16.45
N LEU A 201 14.10 -7.82 16.07
CA LEU A 201 12.97 -8.02 15.17
C LEU A 201 13.16 -7.19 13.91
N VAL A 202 13.07 -7.84 12.77
CA VAL A 202 13.00 -7.21 11.45
C VAL A 202 11.58 -7.37 10.91
N ILE A 203 10.99 -6.29 10.43
CA ILE A 203 9.74 -6.30 9.65
C ILE A 203 10.10 -5.77 8.28
N THR A 204 9.82 -6.54 7.24
CA THR A 204 10.06 -6.13 5.85
C THR A 204 8.92 -6.60 4.96
N GLY A 205 8.80 -6.06 3.76
CA GLY A 205 7.75 -6.44 2.83
C GLY A 205 7.69 -5.58 1.59
N SER A 206 6.57 -5.65 0.90
CA SER A 206 6.35 -4.88 -0.33
C SER A 206 5.58 -3.57 -0.09
N ALA A 207 4.91 -3.42 1.06
CA ALA A 207 4.05 -2.30 1.35
C ALA A 207 4.82 -1.01 1.65
N ASN A 208 4.56 0.08 0.93
CA ASN A 208 4.79 1.42 1.46
C ASN A 208 3.84 1.68 2.64
N PHE A 209 4.23 2.57 3.54
CA PHE A 209 3.42 2.90 4.72
C PHE A 209 2.36 3.95 4.36
N THR A 210 1.56 3.61 3.36
CA THR A 210 0.51 4.45 2.77
C THR A 210 -0.84 3.76 2.85
N SER A 211 -1.94 4.51 2.68
CA SER A 211 -3.28 3.92 2.63
C SER A 211 -3.37 2.85 1.53
N SER A 212 -3.01 3.17 0.30
CA SER A 212 -3.05 2.24 -0.82
C SER A 212 -2.12 1.04 -0.64
N GLY A 213 -0.98 1.22 0.07
CA GLY A 213 -0.03 0.15 0.37
C GLY A 213 -0.54 -0.84 1.41
N MET A 214 -1.22 -0.36 2.44
CA MET A 214 -1.60 -1.19 3.60
C MET A 214 -3.08 -1.55 3.65
N HIS A 215 -3.98 -0.66 3.18
CA HIS A 215 -5.42 -0.83 3.36
C HIS A 215 -6.20 -0.89 2.05
N GLY A 216 -5.66 -0.37 0.98
CA GLY A 216 -6.38 -0.11 -0.25
C GLY A 216 -6.82 1.35 -0.37
N ASP A 217 -7.39 1.69 -1.52
CA ASP A 217 -7.82 3.05 -1.79
C ASP A 217 -9.04 3.42 -0.95
N VAL A 218 -9.12 4.69 -0.56
CA VAL A 218 -10.25 5.24 0.20
C VAL A 218 -11.43 5.62 -0.71
N GLY A 219 -11.19 5.62 -2.02
CA GLY A 219 -12.20 5.89 -3.05
C GLY A 219 -13.27 4.79 -3.18
N PRO A 220 -13.85 4.60 -4.37
CA PRO A 220 -14.98 3.69 -4.57
C PRO A 220 -14.73 2.33 -3.91
N SER A 221 -15.71 1.82 -3.20
CA SER A 221 -15.69 0.64 -2.33
C SER A 221 -15.13 -0.66 -2.94
N ARG A 222 -14.80 -0.65 -4.22
CA ARG A 222 -14.27 -1.80 -4.97
C ARG A 222 -12.76 -1.78 -5.17
N SER A 223 -12.09 -0.66 -4.93
CA SER A 223 -10.63 -0.63 -5.04
C SER A 223 -9.99 -1.24 -3.79
N ARG A 224 -9.20 -2.28 -4.02
CA ARG A 224 -8.47 -2.98 -2.94
C ARG A 224 -7.08 -2.40 -2.72
N GLY A 225 -6.64 -1.46 -3.57
CA GLY A 225 -5.28 -0.95 -3.56
C GLY A 225 -4.26 -2.01 -3.99
N ASN A 226 -3.03 -1.86 -3.54
CA ASN A 226 -1.95 -2.77 -3.89
C ASN A 226 -2.00 -4.06 -3.07
N VAL A 227 -1.76 -5.20 -3.73
CA VAL A 227 -1.58 -6.49 -3.04
C VAL A 227 -0.19 -6.51 -2.42
N ASN A 228 -0.13 -6.57 -1.11
CA ASN A 228 1.11 -6.44 -0.36
C ASN A 228 1.18 -7.44 0.81
N HIS A 229 2.39 -7.60 1.34
CA HIS A 229 2.67 -8.40 2.52
C HIS A 229 3.61 -7.68 3.48
N LEU A 230 3.61 -8.13 4.72
CA LEU A 230 4.64 -7.88 5.73
C LEU A 230 5.13 -9.20 6.28
N LEU A 231 6.44 -9.34 6.37
CA LEU A 231 7.13 -10.47 6.99
C LEU A 231 7.86 -9.96 8.23
N SER A 232 7.54 -10.51 9.39
CA SER A 232 8.21 -10.23 10.66
C SER A 232 9.12 -11.41 11.00
N ILE A 233 10.39 -11.13 11.27
CA ILE A 233 11.41 -12.15 11.56
C ILE A 233 12.12 -11.76 12.85
N ARG A 234 12.03 -12.61 13.85
CA ARG A 234 12.78 -12.44 15.10
C ARG A 234 14.14 -13.11 14.99
N SER A 235 15.17 -12.32 14.68
CA SER A 235 16.55 -12.77 14.51
C SER A 235 17.52 -11.60 14.79
N PRO A 236 18.32 -11.66 15.86
CA PRO A 236 19.34 -10.64 16.15
C PRO A 236 20.35 -10.50 15.00
N ASP A 237 20.78 -11.60 14.40
CA ASP A 237 21.75 -11.56 13.30
C ASP A 237 21.19 -10.85 12.07
N LEU A 238 19.94 -11.17 11.69
CA LEU A 238 19.28 -10.49 10.59
C LEU A 238 19.07 -9.00 10.93
N ALA A 239 18.68 -8.70 12.16
CA ALA A 239 18.51 -7.32 12.60
C ALA A 239 19.84 -6.53 12.54
N ALA A 240 20.97 -7.18 12.84
CA ALA A 240 22.28 -6.55 12.70
C ALA A 240 22.58 -6.18 11.24
N LEU A 241 22.28 -7.05 10.27
CA LEU A 241 22.44 -6.76 8.84
C LEU A 241 21.56 -5.59 8.38
N PHE A 242 20.30 -5.58 8.76
CA PHE A 242 19.39 -4.47 8.41
C PHE A 242 19.79 -3.15 9.10
N ARG A 243 20.37 -3.19 10.29
CA ARG A 243 20.92 -2.01 10.95
C ARG A 243 22.18 -1.48 10.23
N GLN A 244 23.03 -2.37 9.72
CA GLN A 244 24.18 -1.96 8.89
C GLN A 244 23.69 -1.25 7.63
N GLU A 245 22.70 -1.80 6.94
CA GLU A 245 22.07 -1.16 5.77
C GLU A 245 21.46 0.19 6.12
N PHE A 246 20.71 0.27 7.21
CA PHE A 246 20.14 1.54 7.69
C PHE A 246 21.21 2.60 7.98
N ASN A 247 22.33 2.21 8.55
CA ASN A 247 23.42 3.16 8.89
C ASN A 247 24.27 3.55 7.67
N ARG A 248 24.15 2.84 6.57
CA ARG A 248 24.82 3.15 5.30
C ARG A 248 24.09 4.25 4.50
N MET A 249 22.78 4.36 4.69
CA MET A 249 21.96 5.42 4.14
C MET A 249 22.09 6.72 4.93
#